data_3c218e86617f6b27e0955cc97fd4cb2c
#
_entry.id   3c218e86617f6b27e0955cc97fd4cb2c
#
_cell.length_a   1.000
_cell.length_b   1.000
_cell.length_c   1.000
_cell.angle_alpha   90.00
_cell.angle_beta   90.00
_cell.angle_gamma   90.00
#
_symmetry.space_group_name_H-M   'P 1'
#
loop_
_entity.id
_entity.type
_entity.pdbx_description
1 polymer ?
#
loop_
_entity_poly.entity_id
_entity_poly.type
_entity_poly.pdbx_seq_one_letter_code
_entity_poly.pdbx_strand_id
1 'polypeptide(L)'
;MCIRDRSLINEIEQTGKLLDKDAYAVRSIFIGGGTPSLLSGKQIERIMLAVRNAFFIMEEAEITMETNPGTLTKENVFSYKKAGVNRFSMGLQSADDACLHLLGRIHTWEEFLKSYELARKAGFENINVDLMSGLPGQTVNIYRRTLEKVMALQPEHISAYSLILEEGTPFGESEEIQKKIPDEETDREMYQLTKEVLAENGYERYEISNYARKGKECIHNLGYWSGIPYLGFGLGASSYFEGTRFSNEKNLEKYQKKPYVPFMMREDYTVLSEKDEIEEFMFLGLRKRAGISEREFKERFRVGLKDIYGKVIAKYEEMDLLEWTADGKMLRLTDAGIDVSDYIFCDFML
;
A
#
# COMPACT_ATOMS: atom_id res chain seq x y z
N MET A 1 -21.40 4.27 21.16
CA MET A 1 -21.15 4.41 19.73
C MET A 1 -20.42 5.73 19.52
N CYS A 2 -19.22 5.73 18.96
CA CYS A 2 -18.51 6.96 18.67
C CYS A 2 -19.22 7.72 17.54
N ILE A 3 -19.27 9.06 17.62
CA ILE A 3 -19.89 9.91 16.57
C ILE A 3 -19.19 9.65 15.22
N ARG A 4 -17.88 9.43 15.25
CA ARG A 4 -17.04 9.13 14.10
C ARG A 4 -17.50 7.86 13.33
N ASP A 5 -17.85 6.78 14.05
CA ASP A 5 -18.29 5.53 13.41
C ASP A 5 -19.64 5.71 12.69
N ARG A 6 -20.52 6.57 13.23
CA ARG A 6 -21.81 6.88 12.59
C ARG A 6 -21.65 7.65 11.30
N SER A 7 -20.72 8.62 11.28
CA SER A 7 -20.45 9.42 10.08
C SER A 7 -19.90 8.55 8.97
N LEU A 8 -18.95 7.66 9.26
CA LEU A 8 -18.39 6.72 8.30
C LEU A 8 -19.45 5.75 7.75
N ILE A 9 -20.28 5.15 8.60
CA ILE A 9 -21.33 4.24 8.16
C ILE A 9 -22.34 4.97 7.26
N ASN A 10 -22.76 6.17 7.67
CA ASN A 10 -23.69 6.97 6.87
C ASN A 10 -23.09 7.34 5.50
N GLU A 11 -21.79 7.69 5.45
CA GLU A 11 -21.08 7.96 4.21
C GLU A 11 -21.13 6.76 3.26
N ILE A 12 -20.78 5.56 3.75
CA ILE A 12 -20.81 4.32 3.00
C ILE A 12 -22.22 4.06 2.46
N GLU A 13 -23.25 4.15 3.31
CA GLU A 13 -24.65 3.88 2.95
C GLU A 13 -25.18 4.88 1.92
N GLN A 14 -24.88 6.18 2.06
CA GLN A 14 -25.34 7.19 1.11
C GLN A 14 -24.62 7.06 -0.24
N THR A 15 -23.33 6.76 -0.25
CA THR A 15 -22.59 6.50 -1.49
C THR A 15 -23.14 5.28 -2.22
N GLY A 16 -23.42 4.19 -1.49
CA GLY A 16 -24.01 2.98 -2.07
C GLY A 16 -25.39 3.18 -2.70
N LYS A 17 -26.17 4.18 -2.24
CA LYS A 17 -27.47 4.53 -2.87
C LYS A 17 -27.33 5.25 -4.21
N LEU A 18 -26.18 5.87 -4.47
CA LEU A 18 -25.94 6.63 -5.70
C LEU A 18 -25.29 5.79 -6.79
N LEU A 19 -24.67 4.67 -6.41
CA LEU A 19 -24.00 3.78 -7.33
C LEU A 19 -24.88 2.59 -7.66
N ASP A 20 -24.88 2.20 -8.93
CA ASP A 20 -25.49 0.96 -9.36
C ASP A 20 -24.67 -0.23 -8.83
N LYS A 21 -25.24 -1.01 -7.94
CA LYS A 21 -24.57 -2.19 -7.36
C LYS A 21 -24.15 -3.22 -8.40
N ASP A 22 -24.86 -3.30 -9.50
CA ASP A 22 -24.63 -4.28 -10.55
C ASP A 22 -23.54 -3.81 -11.53
N ALA A 23 -23.20 -2.52 -11.51
CA ALA A 23 -22.16 -1.95 -12.35
C ALA A 23 -20.73 -2.14 -11.82
N TYR A 24 -20.58 -2.37 -10.51
CA TYR A 24 -19.28 -2.43 -9.86
C TYR A 24 -19.15 -3.62 -8.92
N ALA A 25 -18.05 -4.35 -9.03
CA ALA A 25 -17.69 -5.45 -8.13
C ALA A 25 -16.45 -5.08 -7.31
N VAL A 26 -16.55 -5.12 -5.99
CA VAL A 26 -15.46 -4.82 -5.06
C VAL A 26 -14.53 -6.02 -4.97
N ARG A 27 -13.29 -5.85 -5.42
CA ARG A 27 -12.22 -6.88 -5.40
C ARG A 27 -11.34 -6.80 -4.16
N SER A 28 -11.24 -5.61 -3.56
CA SER A 28 -10.45 -5.42 -2.34
C SER A 28 -11.07 -4.34 -1.44
N ILE A 29 -10.89 -4.52 -0.14
CA ILE A 29 -11.20 -3.55 0.91
C ILE A 29 -9.95 -3.40 1.75
N PHE A 30 -9.51 -2.16 1.97
CA PHE A 30 -8.35 -1.87 2.80
C PHE A 30 -8.77 -0.96 3.96
N ILE A 31 -8.72 -1.50 5.17
CA ILE A 31 -9.03 -0.78 6.41
C ILE A 31 -7.72 -0.25 6.98
N GLY A 32 -7.43 1.02 6.69
CA GLY A 32 -6.18 1.68 7.02
C GLY A 32 -6.39 3.07 7.62
N GLY A 33 -5.27 3.79 7.79
CA GLY A 33 -5.25 5.16 8.31
C GLY A 33 -5.30 5.25 9.83
N GLY A 34 -4.21 5.68 10.42
CA GLY A 34 -4.01 5.70 11.86
C GLY A 34 -3.79 4.31 12.45
N THR A 35 -4.67 3.84 13.32
CA THR A 35 -4.55 2.51 13.95
C THR A 35 -5.89 1.78 13.96
N PRO A 36 -6.29 1.14 12.86
CA PRO A 36 -7.58 0.46 12.77
C PRO A 36 -7.77 -0.64 13.82
N SER A 37 -6.70 -1.29 14.24
CA SER A 37 -6.71 -2.35 15.25
C SER A 37 -7.06 -1.90 16.69
N LEU A 38 -7.23 -0.59 16.91
CA LEU A 38 -7.84 -0.04 18.14
C LEU A 38 -9.38 -0.11 18.13
N LEU A 39 -10.00 -0.32 16.97
CA LEU A 39 -11.44 -0.48 16.88
C LEU A 39 -11.87 -1.81 17.49
N SER A 40 -12.98 -1.80 18.22
CA SER A 40 -13.55 -3.05 18.74
C SER A 40 -14.08 -3.91 17.59
N GLY A 41 -14.14 -5.22 17.81
CA GLY A 41 -14.74 -6.15 16.84
C GLY A 41 -16.14 -5.74 16.39
N LYS A 42 -16.98 -5.25 17.31
CA LYS A 42 -18.33 -4.75 17.00
C LYS A 42 -18.34 -3.54 16.07
N GLN A 43 -17.34 -2.65 16.16
CA GLN A 43 -17.22 -1.51 15.24
C GLN A 43 -16.87 -2.00 13.84
N ILE A 44 -15.91 -2.90 13.71
CA ILE A 44 -15.53 -3.49 12.42
C ILE A 44 -16.69 -4.29 11.81
N GLU A 45 -17.37 -5.11 12.60
CA GLU A 45 -18.58 -5.84 12.14
C GLU A 45 -19.65 -4.90 11.54
N ARG A 46 -19.90 -3.75 12.19
CA ARG A 46 -20.87 -2.76 11.69
C ARG A 46 -20.42 -2.04 10.44
N ILE A 47 -19.14 -1.67 10.36
CA ILE A 47 -18.57 -1.07 9.15
C ILE A 47 -18.67 -2.05 7.98
N MET A 48 -18.26 -3.30 8.18
CA MET A 48 -18.33 -4.33 7.16
C MET A 48 -19.75 -4.69 6.75
N LEU A 49 -20.72 -4.63 7.68
CA LEU A 49 -22.13 -4.78 7.36
C LEU A 49 -22.62 -3.64 6.45
N ALA A 50 -22.28 -2.40 6.76
CA ALA A 50 -22.63 -1.24 5.92
C ALA A 50 -22.03 -1.37 4.51
N VAL A 51 -20.76 -1.78 4.40
CA VAL A 51 -20.09 -2.01 3.10
C VAL A 51 -20.81 -3.10 2.30
N ARG A 52 -21.13 -4.26 2.91
CA ARG A 52 -21.85 -5.36 2.23
C ARG A 52 -23.26 -4.98 1.80
N ASN A 53 -23.94 -4.11 2.56
CA ASN A 53 -25.25 -3.61 2.19
C ASN A 53 -25.17 -2.60 1.03
N ALA A 54 -24.11 -1.82 0.97
CA ALA A 54 -23.91 -0.76 0.00
C ALA A 54 -23.34 -1.25 -1.35
N PHE A 55 -22.48 -2.27 -1.35
CA PHE A 55 -21.72 -2.70 -2.53
C PHE A 55 -21.77 -4.21 -2.74
N PHE A 56 -21.60 -4.63 -4.00
CA PHE A 56 -21.38 -6.02 -4.34
C PHE A 56 -19.91 -6.38 -4.09
N ILE A 57 -19.65 -7.23 -3.11
CA ILE A 57 -18.30 -7.70 -2.76
C ILE A 57 -18.11 -9.09 -3.35
N MET A 58 -17.05 -9.28 -4.13
CA MET A 58 -16.70 -10.59 -4.70
C MET A 58 -16.41 -11.58 -3.55
N GLU A 59 -16.68 -12.85 -3.77
CA GLU A 59 -16.48 -13.90 -2.75
C GLU A 59 -15.00 -14.01 -2.36
N GLU A 60 -14.11 -13.88 -3.32
CA GLU A 60 -12.65 -13.94 -3.15
C GLU A 60 -12.02 -12.58 -2.84
N ALA A 61 -12.80 -11.55 -2.52
CA ALA A 61 -12.27 -10.21 -2.26
C ALA A 61 -11.24 -10.21 -1.13
N GLU A 62 -10.12 -9.51 -1.35
CA GLU A 62 -9.13 -9.27 -0.32
C GLU A 62 -9.65 -8.20 0.65
N ILE A 63 -9.75 -8.55 1.92
CA ILE A 63 -10.16 -7.62 2.99
C ILE A 63 -9.00 -7.48 3.95
N THR A 64 -8.20 -6.45 3.72
CA THR A 64 -7.01 -6.15 4.51
C THR A 64 -7.33 -5.19 5.65
N MET A 65 -6.67 -5.40 6.80
CA MET A 65 -6.69 -4.47 7.92
C MET A 65 -5.27 -4.21 8.42
N GLU A 66 -4.93 -2.92 8.55
CA GLU A 66 -3.69 -2.51 9.21
C GLU A 66 -3.75 -2.78 10.71
N THR A 67 -2.66 -3.31 11.24
CA THR A 67 -2.55 -3.61 12.67
C THR A 67 -1.21 -3.15 13.21
N ASN A 68 -1.25 -2.54 14.40
CA ASN A 68 -0.04 -2.28 15.15
C ASN A 68 0.18 -3.37 16.21
N PRO A 69 1.42 -3.86 16.36
CA PRO A 69 1.74 -4.80 17.43
C PRO A 69 1.30 -4.28 18.81
N GLY A 70 0.87 -5.18 19.69
CA GLY A 70 0.36 -4.81 21.01
C GLY A 70 -1.10 -4.35 21.06
N THR A 71 -1.74 -4.06 19.91
CA THR A 71 -3.17 -3.65 19.87
C THR A 71 -4.13 -4.83 19.66
N LEU A 72 -3.62 -5.98 19.19
CA LEU A 72 -4.42 -7.18 19.00
C LEU A 72 -4.70 -7.88 20.31
N THR A 73 -5.96 -8.16 20.57
CA THR A 73 -6.43 -8.99 21.67
C THR A 73 -7.11 -10.25 21.11
N LYS A 74 -7.20 -11.30 21.93
CA LYS A 74 -7.90 -12.53 21.52
C LYS A 74 -9.32 -12.25 21.09
N GLU A 75 -10.03 -11.35 21.77
CA GLU A 75 -11.42 -11.01 21.45
C GLU A 75 -11.53 -10.27 20.10
N ASN A 76 -10.72 -9.22 19.87
CA ASN A 76 -10.86 -8.40 18.66
C ASN A 76 -10.38 -9.15 17.42
N VAL A 77 -9.32 -9.95 17.48
CA VAL A 77 -8.78 -10.69 16.35
C VAL A 77 -9.78 -11.71 15.78
N PHE A 78 -10.48 -12.46 16.65
CA PHE A 78 -11.52 -13.38 16.21
C PHE A 78 -12.74 -12.66 15.64
N SER A 79 -13.11 -11.50 16.21
CA SER A 79 -14.18 -10.66 15.69
C SER A 79 -13.86 -10.09 14.31
N TYR A 80 -12.61 -9.66 14.07
CA TYR A 80 -12.17 -9.19 12.76
C TYR A 80 -12.27 -10.29 11.70
N LYS A 81 -11.80 -11.51 12.04
CA LYS A 81 -11.94 -12.67 11.16
C LYS A 81 -13.39 -12.96 10.82
N LYS A 82 -14.29 -12.95 11.84
CA LYS A 82 -15.73 -13.14 11.68
C LYS A 82 -16.38 -12.04 10.82
N ALA A 83 -15.90 -10.78 10.95
CA ALA A 83 -16.35 -9.67 10.13
C ALA A 83 -15.91 -9.81 8.65
N GLY A 84 -15.03 -10.77 8.34
CA GLY A 84 -14.56 -11.10 6.99
C GLY A 84 -13.20 -10.54 6.65
N VAL A 85 -12.47 -9.92 7.60
CA VAL A 85 -11.07 -9.57 7.39
C VAL A 85 -10.30 -10.87 7.14
N ASN A 86 -9.59 -10.94 6.00
CA ASN A 86 -8.87 -12.15 5.59
C ASN A 86 -7.36 -11.93 5.42
N ARG A 87 -6.90 -10.67 5.50
CA ARG A 87 -5.48 -10.29 5.43
C ARG A 87 -5.16 -9.25 6.53
N PHE A 88 -4.01 -9.40 7.19
CA PHE A 88 -3.44 -8.35 8.04
C PHE A 88 -2.20 -7.73 7.42
N SER A 89 -2.02 -6.41 7.64
CA SER A 89 -0.77 -5.70 7.43
C SER A 89 -0.23 -5.27 8.79
N MET A 90 0.90 -5.84 9.21
CA MET A 90 1.46 -5.62 10.54
C MET A 90 2.69 -4.71 10.48
N GLY A 91 2.60 -3.54 11.07
CA GLY A 91 3.67 -2.54 11.10
C GLY A 91 4.76 -2.89 12.11
N LEU A 92 5.67 -3.82 11.78
CA LEU A 92 6.82 -4.16 12.62
C LEU A 92 7.91 -3.10 12.55
N GLN A 93 8.34 -2.73 11.35
CA GLN A 93 9.41 -1.81 11.00
C GLN A 93 10.82 -2.37 11.26
N SER A 94 11.11 -2.87 12.44
CA SER A 94 12.39 -3.50 12.82
C SER A 94 12.19 -4.57 13.89
N ALA A 95 13.05 -5.59 13.91
CA ALA A 95 13.14 -6.56 15.01
C ALA A 95 14.23 -6.19 16.02
N ASP A 96 14.71 -4.97 15.99
CA ASP A 96 15.63 -4.38 16.96
C ASP A 96 14.89 -3.31 17.79
N ASP A 97 14.80 -3.53 19.09
CA ASP A 97 14.01 -2.66 19.99
C ASP A 97 14.61 -1.25 20.11
N ALA A 98 15.92 -1.07 19.91
CA ALA A 98 16.53 0.27 19.91
C ALA A 98 16.09 1.05 18.68
N CYS A 99 16.04 0.43 17.50
CA CYS A 99 15.49 1.05 16.28
C CYS A 99 14.00 1.39 16.45
N LEU A 100 13.20 0.50 17.04
CA LEU A 100 11.78 0.75 17.32
C LEU A 100 11.60 1.95 18.26
N HIS A 101 12.39 2.03 19.32
CA HIS A 101 12.35 3.15 20.25
C HIS A 101 12.69 4.49 19.56
N LEU A 102 13.71 4.53 18.74
CA LEU A 102 14.08 5.72 17.96
C LEU A 102 12.97 6.15 17.01
N LEU A 103 12.22 5.22 16.41
CA LEU A 103 11.03 5.48 15.58
C LEU A 103 9.83 5.96 16.40
N GLY A 104 9.92 6.05 17.72
CA GLY A 104 8.78 6.35 18.59
C GLY A 104 7.73 5.23 18.65
N ARG A 105 8.11 4.00 18.26
CA ARG A 105 7.21 2.85 18.38
C ARG A 105 7.09 2.43 19.84
N ILE A 106 5.86 2.14 20.26
CA ILE A 106 5.55 1.74 21.64
C ILE A 106 5.67 0.24 21.86
N HIS A 107 5.77 -0.55 20.78
CA HIS A 107 5.89 -2.00 20.84
C HIS A 107 7.35 -2.45 20.74
N THR A 108 7.60 -3.66 21.22
CA THR A 108 8.84 -4.39 21.12
C THR A 108 8.72 -5.55 20.13
N TRP A 109 9.86 -6.16 19.77
CA TRP A 109 9.88 -7.41 18.99
C TRP A 109 9.04 -8.52 19.64
N GLU A 110 9.10 -8.65 20.96
CA GLU A 110 8.34 -9.67 21.70
C GLU A 110 6.82 -9.43 21.60
N GLU A 111 6.38 -8.18 21.69
CA GLU A 111 4.96 -7.83 21.53
C GLU A 111 4.46 -8.04 20.10
N PHE A 112 5.33 -7.81 19.10
CA PHE A 112 5.04 -8.17 17.74
C PHE A 112 4.84 -9.69 17.59
N LEU A 113 5.75 -10.51 18.12
CA LEU A 113 5.62 -11.96 18.09
C LEU A 113 4.30 -12.44 18.70
N LYS A 114 3.92 -11.92 19.88
CA LYS A 114 2.65 -12.25 20.52
C LYS A 114 1.45 -11.89 19.61
N SER A 115 1.50 -10.73 18.95
CA SER A 115 0.44 -10.28 18.05
C SER A 115 0.38 -11.16 16.78
N TYR A 116 1.54 -11.50 16.21
CA TYR A 116 1.65 -12.38 15.04
C TYR A 116 1.11 -13.79 15.35
N GLU A 117 1.54 -14.40 16.45
CA GLU A 117 1.04 -15.71 16.88
C GLU A 117 -0.46 -15.71 17.14
N LEU A 118 -0.97 -14.61 17.73
CA LEU A 118 -2.40 -14.47 17.98
C LEU A 118 -3.20 -14.43 16.67
N ALA A 119 -2.69 -13.70 15.66
CA ALA A 119 -3.29 -13.69 14.33
C ALA A 119 -3.28 -15.08 13.68
N ARG A 120 -2.16 -15.80 13.76
CA ARG A 120 -2.06 -17.18 13.24
C ARG A 120 -3.04 -18.12 13.97
N LYS A 121 -3.13 -18.05 15.31
CA LYS A 121 -4.09 -18.85 16.10
C LYS A 121 -5.55 -18.55 15.76
N ALA A 122 -5.85 -17.34 15.31
CA ALA A 122 -7.18 -16.95 14.81
C ALA A 122 -7.45 -17.38 13.35
N GLY A 123 -6.50 -18.03 12.68
CA GLY A 123 -6.66 -18.54 11.32
C GLY A 123 -6.37 -17.52 10.21
N PHE A 124 -5.57 -16.47 10.47
CA PHE A 124 -5.09 -15.60 9.41
C PHE A 124 -3.92 -16.27 8.69
N GLU A 125 -4.13 -16.58 7.40
CA GLU A 125 -3.20 -17.25 6.49
C GLU A 125 -2.59 -16.28 5.46
N ASN A 126 -2.88 -15.01 5.56
CA ASN A 126 -2.31 -13.95 4.74
C ASN A 126 -1.94 -12.78 5.65
N ILE A 127 -0.66 -12.71 5.98
CA ILE A 127 -0.11 -11.66 6.84
C ILE A 127 1.03 -10.98 6.10
N ASN A 128 0.92 -9.66 5.97
CA ASN A 128 2.01 -8.80 5.57
C ASN A 128 2.76 -8.31 6.82
N VAL A 129 4.08 -8.20 6.71
CA VAL A 129 4.95 -7.55 7.69
C VAL A 129 5.65 -6.37 7.02
N ASP A 130 5.45 -5.17 7.56
CA ASP A 130 6.12 -3.97 7.08
C ASP A 130 7.48 -3.84 7.75
N LEU A 131 8.53 -3.63 6.94
CA LEU A 131 9.93 -3.45 7.34
C LEU A 131 10.47 -2.14 6.80
N MET A 132 11.34 -1.51 7.59
CA MET A 132 12.03 -0.30 7.18
C MET A 132 13.55 -0.49 7.25
N SER A 133 14.25 -0.15 6.17
CA SER A 133 15.70 0.07 6.14
C SER A 133 16.03 1.55 6.32
N GLY A 134 17.32 1.85 6.45
CA GLY A 134 17.77 3.24 6.58
C GLY A 134 17.39 3.93 7.88
N LEU A 135 17.03 3.19 8.94
CA LEU A 135 16.66 3.76 10.23
C LEU A 135 17.86 4.42 10.94
N PRO A 136 17.64 5.47 11.75
CA PRO A 136 18.71 6.12 12.51
C PRO A 136 19.51 5.11 13.35
N GLY A 137 20.82 5.02 13.13
CA GLY A 137 21.71 4.11 13.80
C GLY A 137 21.62 2.64 13.36
N GLN A 138 20.78 2.33 12.38
CA GLN A 138 20.68 0.98 11.84
C GLN A 138 21.93 0.64 11.01
N THR A 139 22.52 -0.51 11.26
CA THR A 139 23.60 -1.07 10.46
C THR A 139 23.09 -2.22 9.60
N VAL A 140 23.82 -2.57 8.54
CA VAL A 140 23.49 -3.73 7.68
C VAL A 140 23.30 -5.00 8.52
N ASN A 141 24.11 -5.22 9.55
CA ASN A 141 23.99 -6.37 10.44
C ASN A 141 22.73 -6.35 11.31
N ILE A 142 22.26 -5.18 11.77
CA ILE A 142 20.99 -5.03 12.50
C ILE A 142 19.84 -5.35 11.56
N TYR A 143 19.87 -4.81 10.34
CA TYR A 143 18.84 -5.04 9.35
C TYR A 143 18.79 -6.51 8.87
N ARG A 144 19.96 -7.14 8.65
CA ARG A 144 20.07 -8.58 8.35
C ARG A 144 19.39 -9.43 9.41
N ARG A 145 19.67 -9.17 10.69
CA ARG A 145 19.00 -9.89 11.81
C ARG A 145 17.49 -9.68 11.82
N THR A 146 17.02 -8.49 11.42
CA THR A 146 15.57 -8.23 11.28
C THR A 146 14.98 -9.12 10.20
N LEU A 147 15.60 -9.17 9.01
CA LEU A 147 15.16 -10.04 7.92
C LEU A 147 15.14 -11.52 8.35
N GLU A 148 16.23 -12.02 8.92
CA GLU A 148 16.34 -13.42 9.38
C GLU A 148 15.25 -13.79 10.40
N LYS A 149 15.00 -12.92 11.38
CA LYS A 149 13.93 -13.14 12.38
C LYS A 149 12.55 -13.19 11.74
N VAL A 150 12.28 -12.29 10.75
CA VAL A 150 10.99 -12.23 10.07
C VAL A 150 10.84 -13.42 9.12
N MET A 151 11.89 -13.83 8.43
CA MET A 151 11.85 -15.03 7.56
C MET A 151 11.54 -16.29 8.34
N ALA A 152 12.03 -16.42 9.60
CA ALA A 152 11.69 -17.55 10.48
C ALA A 152 10.19 -17.67 10.80
N LEU A 153 9.43 -16.57 10.71
CA LEU A 153 7.98 -16.54 10.92
C LEU A 153 7.18 -16.94 9.67
N GLN A 154 7.83 -16.95 8.51
CA GLN A 154 7.23 -17.31 7.23
C GLN A 154 5.92 -16.54 6.91
N PRO A 155 5.88 -15.19 6.96
CA PRO A 155 4.72 -14.45 6.51
C PRO A 155 4.49 -14.68 5.00
N GLU A 156 3.31 -14.38 4.51
CA GLU A 156 2.98 -14.54 3.08
C GLU A 156 3.44 -13.34 2.24
N HIS A 157 3.62 -12.19 2.90
CA HIS A 157 3.91 -10.93 2.22
C HIS A 157 4.86 -10.08 3.09
N ILE A 158 5.73 -9.33 2.44
CA ILE A 158 6.66 -8.37 3.05
C ILE A 158 6.57 -7.06 2.29
N SER A 159 6.35 -5.96 3.01
CA SER A 159 6.61 -4.61 2.52
C SER A 159 7.95 -4.16 3.07
N ALA A 160 8.91 -3.86 2.21
CA ALA A 160 10.24 -3.41 2.62
C ALA A 160 10.57 -2.09 1.89
N TYR A 161 10.77 -1.03 2.64
CA TYR A 161 11.04 0.31 2.12
C TYR A 161 12.05 1.05 2.99
N SER A 162 12.84 1.93 2.37
CA SER A 162 13.78 2.80 3.09
C SER A 162 13.07 3.96 3.76
N LEU A 163 13.59 4.42 4.88
CA LEU A 163 13.12 5.62 5.56
C LEU A 163 13.36 6.85 4.68
N ILE A 164 12.30 7.58 4.38
CA ILE A 164 12.36 8.89 3.74
C ILE A 164 12.09 9.96 4.79
N LEU A 165 12.99 10.95 4.89
CA LEU A 165 12.80 12.09 5.77
C LEU A 165 11.96 13.15 5.06
N GLU A 166 10.75 13.38 5.54
CA GLU A 166 9.85 14.40 5.01
C GLU A 166 10.01 15.71 5.78
N GLU A 167 10.12 16.83 5.07
CA GLU A 167 10.11 18.17 5.66
C GLU A 167 8.81 18.40 6.47
N GLY A 168 8.91 19.14 7.58
CA GLY A 168 7.76 19.40 8.46
C GLY A 168 7.42 18.24 9.41
N THR A 169 8.14 17.11 9.34
CA THR A 169 8.00 16.04 10.33
C THR A 169 9.03 16.16 11.45
N PRO A 170 8.72 15.67 12.68
CA PRO A 170 9.71 15.68 13.76
C PRO A 170 11.04 14.98 13.41
N PHE A 171 10.99 13.97 12.55
CA PHE A 171 12.17 13.26 12.04
C PHE A 171 12.94 14.10 11.02
N GLY A 172 12.25 14.73 10.07
CA GLY A 172 12.84 15.57 9.05
C GLY A 172 13.48 16.85 9.59
N GLU A 173 12.99 17.37 10.74
CA GLU A 173 13.52 18.59 11.37
C GLU A 173 14.62 18.34 12.42
N SER A 174 14.84 17.08 12.83
CA SER A 174 15.82 16.75 13.88
C SER A 174 17.22 16.54 13.33
N GLU A 175 18.12 17.52 13.52
CA GLU A 175 19.54 17.38 13.15
C GLU A 175 20.21 16.19 13.83
N GLU A 176 19.79 15.82 15.05
CA GLU A 176 20.35 14.66 15.76
C GLU A 176 19.98 13.35 15.07
N ILE A 177 18.74 13.24 14.58
CA ILE A 177 18.28 12.08 13.84
C ILE A 177 18.97 12.01 12.47
N GLN A 178 19.03 13.13 11.74
CA GLN A 178 19.68 13.21 10.43
C GLN A 178 21.14 12.74 10.47
N LYS A 179 21.88 13.11 11.53
CA LYS A 179 23.28 12.66 11.72
C LYS A 179 23.45 11.15 11.97
N LYS A 180 22.35 10.45 12.34
CA LYS A 180 22.33 9.00 12.60
C LYS A 180 21.81 8.19 11.43
N ILE A 181 21.26 8.83 10.38
CA ILE A 181 20.83 8.14 9.17
C ILE A 181 22.04 7.48 8.51
N PRO A 182 21.96 6.23 8.09
CA PRO A 182 22.99 5.57 7.30
C PRO A 182 23.28 6.36 6.03
N ASP A 183 24.52 6.30 5.56
CA ASP A 183 24.86 6.86 4.26
C ASP A 183 24.22 6.08 3.09
N GLU A 184 24.27 6.67 1.92
CA GLU A 184 23.65 6.11 0.72
C GLU A 184 24.20 4.72 0.36
N GLU A 185 25.50 4.49 0.59
CA GLU A 185 26.14 3.21 0.31
C GLU A 185 25.58 2.12 1.25
N THR A 186 25.45 2.42 2.53
CA THR A 186 24.87 1.53 3.54
C THR A 186 23.39 1.24 3.26
N ASP A 187 22.59 2.24 2.87
CA ASP A 187 21.18 2.03 2.52
C ASP A 187 21.05 1.17 1.26
N ARG A 188 21.89 1.40 0.27
CA ARG A 188 21.95 0.57 -0.94
C ARG A 188 22.36 -0.88 -0.63
N GLU A 189 23.30 -1.10 0.30
CA GLU A 189 23.65 -2.44 0.77
C GLU A 189 22.47 -3.13 1.46
N MET A 190 21.70 -2.42 2.31
CA MET A 190 20.49 -2.96 2.92
C MET A 190 19.41 -3.31 1.88
N TYR A 191 19.25 -2.48 0.85
CA TYR A 191 18.33 -2.73 -0.25
C TYR A 191 18.69 -4.02 -1.03
N GLN A 192 19.99 -4.20 -1.39
CA GLN A 192 20.44 -5.42 -2.06
C GLN A 192 20.26 -6.65 -1.16
N LEU A 193 20.62 -6.52 0.11
CA LEU A 193 20.40 -7.57 1.10
C LEU A 193 18.92 -8.00 1.19
N THR A 194 17.99 -7.03 1.12
CA THR A 194 16.56 -7.33 1.10
C THR A 194 16.20 -8.23 -0.08
N LYS A 195 16.64 -7.86 -1.28
CA LYS A 195 16.39 -8.64 -2.51
C LYS A 195 16.91 -10.07 -2.39
N GLU A 196 18.16 -10.23 -1.93
CA GLU A 196 18.82 -11.52 -1.81
C GLU A 196 18.12 -12.41 -0.78
N VAL A 197 17.96 -11.92 0.45
CA VAL A 197 17.36 -12.70 1.54
C VAL A 197 15.91 -13.09 1.21
N LEU A 198 15.12 -12.19 0.65
CA LEU A 198 13.73 -12.49 0.32
C LEU A 198 13.63 -13.49 -0.83
N ALA A 199 14.45 -13.35 -1.87
CA ALA A 199 14.50 -14.32 -2.98
C ALA A 199 14.92 -15.72 -2.53
N GLU A 200 15.96 -15.84 -1.69
CA GLU A 200 16.42 -17.11 -1.11
C GLU A 200 15.35 -17.80 -0.25
N ASN A 201 14.42 -17.00 0.33
CA ASN A 201 13.30 -17.51 1.13
C ASN A 201 12.00 -17.71 0.34
N GLY A 202 12.03 -17.60 -1.01
CA GLY A 202 10.91 -17.87 -1.90
C GLY A 202 9.89 -16.77 -2.00
N TYR A 203 10.30 -15.52 -1.78
CA TYR A 203 9.48 -14.34 -2.06
C TYR A 203 9.88 -13.73 -3.40
N GLU A 204 8.89 -13.40 -4.18
CA GLU A 204 9.05 -12.68 -5.46
C GLU A 204 8.69 -11.21 -5.27
N ARG A 205 9.57 -10.31 -5.74
CA ARG A 205 9.24 -8.89 -5.81
C ARG A 205 8.23 -8.68 -6.93
N TYR A 206 7.03 -8.19 -6.64
CA TYR A 206 6.00 -7.96 -7.64
C TYR A 206 5.80 -6.48 -7.99
N GLU A 207 6.29 -5.57 -7.13
CA GLU A 207 6.38 -4.12 -7.38
C GLU A 207 7.57 -3.54 -6.58
N ILE A 208 7.79 -2.23 -6.60
CA ILE A 208 9.02 -1.58 -6.10
C ILE A 208 9.38 -1.98 -4.66
N SER A 209 8.40 -1.95 -3.75
CA SER A 209 8.64 -2.13 -2.29
C SER A 209 8.02 -3.39 -1.71
N ASN A 210 7.27 -4.16 -2.51
CA ASN A 210 6.51 -5.29 -2.00
C ASN A 210 6.94 -6.63 -2.59
N TYR A 211 7.06 -7.60 -1.68
CA TYR A 211 7.47 -8.97 -1.96
C TYR A 211 6.41 -9.93 -1.42
N ALA A 212 6.13 -10.98 -2.16
CA ALA A 212 5.12 -11.95 -1.75
C ALA A 212 5.52 -13.37 -2.13
N ARG A 213 4.98 -14.34 -1.41
CA ARG A 213 4.91 -15.71 -1.92
C ARG A 213 3.94 -15.75 -3.09
N LYS A 214 4.18 -16.61 -4.05
CA LYS A 214 3.34 -16.76 -5.25
C LYS A 214 1.86 -16.86 -4.91
N GLY A 215 1.04 -15.97 -5.50
CA GLY A 215 -0.40 -15.88 -5.26
C GLY A 215 -0.80 -15.21 -3.94
N LYS A 216 0.14 -14.49 -3.30
CA LYS A 216 -0.07 -13.71 -2.08
C LYS A 216 0.24 -12.21 -2.26
N GLU A 217 0.38 -11.78 -3.51
CA GLU A 217 0.50 -10.38 -3.87
C GLU A 217 -0.72 -9.59 -3.36
N CYS A 218 -0.52 -8.38 -2.85
CA CYS A 218 -1.62 -7.54 -2.37
C CYS A 218 -2.49 -7.07 -3.53
N ILE A 219 -3.72 -7.56 -3.61
CA ILE A 219 -4.69 -7.22 -4.67
C ILE A 219 -4.98 -5.71 -4.65
N HIS A 220 -5.08 -5.13 -3.47
CA HIS A 220 -5.33 -3.70 -3.30
C HIS A 220 -4.20 -2.84 -3.89
N ASN A 221 -2.93 -3.14 -3.57
CA ASN A 221 -1.78 -2.43 -4.11
C ASN A 221 -1.67 -2.59 -5.63
N LEU A 222 -1.85 -3.82 -6.13
CA LEU A 222 -1.89 -4.06 -7.58
C LEU A 222 -3.00 -3.28 -8.26
N GLY A 223 -4.14 -3.08 -7.59
CA GLY A 223 -5.23 -2.24 -8.07
C GLY A 223 -4.78 -0.80 -8.28
N TYR A 224 -4.09 -0.19 -7.32
CA TYR A 224 -3.53 1.15 -7.46
C TYR A 224 -2.56 1.25 -8.64
N TRP A 225 -1.60 0.33 -8.72
CA TRP A 225 -0.61 0.31 -9.79
C TRP A 225 -1.17 -0.03 -11.18
N SER A 226 -2.40 -0.49 -11.24
CA SER A 226 -3.13 -0.77 -12.48
C SER A 226 -4.18 0.30 -12.81
N GLY A 227 -4.24 1.40 -12.06
CA GLY A 227 -5.21 2.47 -12.27
C GLY A 227 -6.67 2.03 -12.08
N ILE A 228 -6.92 0.99 -11.27
CA ILE A 228 -8.28 0.53 -10.96
C ILE A 228 -8.97 1.58 -10.10
N PRO A 229 -10.21 2.00 -10.44
CA PRO A 229 -10.97 2.94 -9.62
C PRO A 229 -11.16 2.44 -8.19
N TYR A 230 -11.10 3.35 -7.23
CA TYR A 230 -11.35 3.08 -5.83
C TYR A 230 -12.07 4.24 -5.15
N LEU A 231 -12.81 3.92 -4.11
CA LEU A 231 -13.49 4.87 -3.24
C LEU A 231 -12.90 4.80 -1.84
N GLY A 232 -12.42 5.94 -1.35
CA GLY A 232 -11.98 6.12 0.03
C GLY A 232 -13.14 6.63 0.90
N PHE A 233 -13.32 6.02 2.04
CA PHE A 233 -14.33 6.37 3.04
C PHE A 233 -13.65 6.78 4.34
N GLY A 234 -14.16 7.82 4.96
CA GLY A 234 -13.64 8.34 6.21
C GLY A 234 -12.92 9.67 6.06
N LEU A 235 -12.46 10.20 7.20
CA LEU A 235 -11.79 11.48 7.30
C LEU A 235 -10.51 11.50 6.45
N GLY A 236 -10.42 12.45 5.51
CA GLY A 236 -9.26 12.64 4.65
C GLY A 236 -8.98 11.50 3.66
N ALA A 237 -9.89 10.55 3.50
CA ALA A 237 -9.70 9.43 2.57
C ALA A 237 -9.72 9.91 1.13
N SER A 238 -8.77 9.41 0.32
CA SER A 238 -8.65 9.74 -1.10
C SER A 238 -9.38 8.73 -1.97
N SER A 239 -9.85 9.18 -3.12
CA SER A 239 -10.57 8.38 -4.11
C SER A 239 -10.04 8.66 -5.52
N TYR A 240 -10.13 7.65 -6.37
CA TYR A 240 -10.05 7.78 -7.83
C TYR A 240 -11.26 7.07 -8.43
N PHE A 241 -12.18 7.81 -9.01
CA PHE A 241 -13.43 7.26 -9.52
C PHE A 241 -13.92 8.09 -10.72
N GLU A 242 -14.32 7.42 -11.80
CA GLU A 242 -14.83 8.06 -13.03
C GLU A 242 -13.89 9.16 -13.56
N GLY A 243 -12.59 8.86 -13.68
CA GLY A 243 -11.59 9.80 -14.19
C GLY A 243 -11.31 11.00 -13.28
N THR A 244 -11.72 10.92 -12.02
CA THR A 244 -11.60 12.03 -11.08
C THR A 244 -10.90 11.59 -9.80
N ARG A 245 -9.93 12.39 -9.34
CA ARG A 245 -9.32 12.28 -8.01
C ARG A 245 -9.94 13.28 -7.07
N PHE A 246 -10.20 12.86 -5.85
CA PHE A 246 -10.70 13.73 -4.78
C PHE A 246 -10.35 13.16 -3.41
N SER A 247 -10.36 14.01 -2.39
CA SER A 247 -10.26 13.60 -0.99
C SER A 247 -11.51 13.99 -0.21
N ASN A 248 -11.74 13.31 0.91
CA ASN A 248 -12.78 13.67 1.84
C ASN A 248 -12.33 14.80 2.77
N GLU A 249 -13.30 15.44 3.44
CA GLU A 249 -13.07 16.46 4.48
C GLU A 249 -12.00 16.00 5.49
N LYS A 250 -10.99 16.84 5.70
CA LYS A 250 -9.86 16.59 6.63
C LYS A 250 -10.14 17.09 8.06
N ASN A 251 -11.11 17.98 8.23
CA ASN A 251 -11.49 18.48 9.55
C ASN A 251 -12.51 17.58 10.23
N LEU A 252 -12.15 16.99 11.37
CA LEU A 252 -12.99 16.03 12.09
C LEU A 252 -14.34 16.61 12.52
N GLU A 253 -14.39 17.86 12.97
CA GLU A 253 -15.65 18.50 13.41
C GLU A 253 -16.60 18.70 12.24
N LYS A 254 -16.07 19.15 11.09
CA LYS A 254 -16.87 19.31 9.88
C LYS A 254 -17.38 17.96 9.38
N TYR A 255 -16.51 16.93 9.34
CA TYR A 255 -16.88 15.58 8.96
C TYR A 255 -17.98 14.97 9.83
N GLN A 256 -17.99 15.30 11.13
CA GLN A 256 -19.00 14.80 12.07
C GLN A 256 -20.32 15.56 12.09
N LYS A 257 -20.30 16.87 11.80
CA LYS A 257 -21.46 17.77 11.97
C LYS A 257 -22.40 17.81 10.78
N LYS A 258 -21.92 17.51 9.59
CA LYS A 258 -22.76 17.62 8.38
C LYS A 258 -23.52 16.30 8.12
N PRO A 259 -24.81 16.38 7.74
CA PRO A 259 -25.43 15.24 7.06
C PRO A 259 -24.56 14.98 5.84
N TYR A 260 -24.02 13.75 5.72
CA TYR A 260 -23.20 13.40 4.59
C TYR A 260 -24.07 13.45 3.31
N VAL A 261 -23.71 14.39 2.45
CA VAL A 261 -24.25 14.45 1.10
C VAL A 261 -23.08 14.02 0.20
N PRO A 262 -23.16 12.83 -0.41
CA PRO A 262 -22.13 12.37 -1.34
C PRO A 262 -21.81 13.46 -2.35
N PHE A 263 -20.53 13.62 -2.68
CA PHE A 263 -20.00 14.63 -3.60
C PHE A 263 -19.97 16.10 -3.12
N MET A 264 -20.64 16.49 -2.04
CA MET A 264 -20.57 17.86 -1.50
C MET A 264 -19.47 18.07 -0.42
N MET A 265 -18.81 16.99 0.03
CA MET A 265 -17.76 17.02 1.04
C MET A 265 -16.37 16.71 0.48
N ARG A 266 -16.23 16.74 -0.85
CA ARG A 266 -14.98 16.47 -1.53
C ARG A 266 -14.10 17.69 -1.53
N GLU A 267 -12.85 17.48 -1.13
CA GLU A 267 -11.75 18.43 -1.26
C GLU A 267 -10.80 17.95 -2.34
N ASP A 268 -9.91 18.82 -2.80
CA ASP A 268 -8.87 18.48 -3.79
C ASP A 268 -9.43 17.77 -5.05
N TYR A 269 -10.55 18.27 -5.58
CA TYR A 269 -11.25 17.68 -6.71
C TYR A 269 -10.52 17.99 -8.04
N THR A 270 -10.01 16.95 -8.71
CA THR A 270 -9.30 17.07 -9.99
C THR A 270 -9.86 16.08 -10.99
N VAL A 271 -10.38 16.59 -12.09
CA VAL A 271 -10.74 15.78 -13.26
C VAL A 271 -9.46 15.54 -14.07
N LEU A 272 -9.08 14.28 -14.25
CA LEU A 272 -7.90 13.95 -15.03
C LEU A 272 -8.15 14.23 -16.51
N SER A 273 -7.19 14.91 -17.16
CA SER A 273 -7.15 15.02 -18.59
C SER A 273 -6.63 13.71 -19.21
N GLU A 274 -6.82 13.53 -20.52
CA GLU A 274 -6.26 12.38 -21.24
C GLU A 274 -4.73 12.31 -21.07
N LYS A 275 -4.07 13.48 -21.05
CA LYS A 275 -2.64 13.58 -20.76
C LYS A 275 -2.30 13.00 -19.37
N ASP A 276 -3.01 13.43 -18.31
CA ASP A 276 -2.79 12.95 -16.95
C ASP A 276 -3.01 11.43 -16.86
N GLU A 277 -4.04 10.90 -17.54
CA GLU A 277 -4.30 9.46 -17.56
C GLU A 277 -3.21 8.66 -18.28
N ILE A 278 -2.63 9.20 -19.37
CA ILE A 278 -1.51 8.60 -20.09
C ILE A 278 -0.26 8.57 -19.18
N GLU A 279 0.06 9.68 -18.53
CA GLU A 279 1.19 9.78 -17.60
C GLU A 279 1.03 8.82 -16.42
N GLU A 280 -0.15 8.79 -15.79
CA GLU A 280 -0.45 7.88 -14.68
C GLU A 280 -0.35 6.41 -15.11
N PHE A 281 -0.81 6.05 -16.30
CA PHE A 281 -0.67 4.69 -16.80
C PHE A 281 0.80 4.26 -16.86
N MET A 282 1.69 5.18 -17.26
CA MET A 282 3.13 4.91 -17.33
C MET A 282 3.73 4.76 -15.94
N PHE A 283 3.67 5.78 -15.10
CA PHE A 283 4.42 5.73 -13.83
C PHE A 283 3.80 4.80 -12.80
N LEU A 284 2.47 4.59 -12.79
CA LEU A 284 1.84 3.58 -11.93
C LEU A 284 2.14 2.16 -12.45
N GLY A 285 1.97 1.97 -13.75
CA GLY A 285 2.13 0.66 -14.36
C GLY A 285 3.57 0.13 -14.33
N LEU A 286 4.56 0.99 -14.54
CA LEU A 286 5.98 0.64 -14.49
C LEU A 286 6.47 0.35 -13.06
N ARG A 287 5.73 0.69 -12.01
CA ARG A 287 6.03 0.23 -10.64
C ARG A 287 5.92 -1.29 -10.52
N LYS A 288 5.07 -1.92 -11.31
CA LYS A 288 4.89 -3.37 -11.30
C LYS A 288 6.05 -4.07 -12.00
N ARG A 289 6.55 -5.15 -11.42
CA ARG A 289 7.56 -6.02 -12.04
C ARG A 289 7.08 -6.62 -13.38
N ALA A 290 5.77 -6.83 -13.51
CA ALA A 290 5.15 -7.25 -14.76
C ALA A 290 5.17 -6.16 -15.84
N GLY A 291 5.27 -4.89 -15.45
CA GLY A 291 5.25 -3.74 -16.34
C GLY A 291 3.87 -3.39 -16.89
N ILE A 292 3.85 -2.79 -18.05
CA ILE A 292 2.67 -2.29 -18.77
C ILE A 292 2.48 -3.01 -20.11
N SER A 293 1.23 -3.18 -20.51
CA SER A 293 0.87 -3.81 -21.78
C SER A 293 0.72 -2.78 -22.90
N GLU A 294 1.47 -2.95 -24.01
CA GLU A 294 1.30 -2.12 -25.20
C GLU A 294 -0.12 -2.24 -25.77
N ARG A 295 -0.70 -3.45 -25.72
CA ARG A 295 -2.07 -3.67 -26.18
C ARG A 295 -3.08 -2.90 -25.33
N GLU A 296 -2.98 -2.98 -24.00
CA GLU A 296 -3.87 -2.27 -23.09
C GLU A 296 -3.75 -0.76 -23.25
N PHE A 297 -2.54 -0.23 -23.38
CA PHE A 297 -2.30 1.18 -23.67
C PHE A 297 -3.03 1.62 -24.95
N LYS A 298 -2.84 0.87 -26.04
CA LYS A 298 -3.48 1.18 -27.32
C LYS A 298 -5.00 1.03 -27.28
N GLU A 299 -5.53 0.05 -26.56
CA GLU A 299 -6.98 -0.13 -26.38
C GLU A 299 -7.59 1.05 -25.60
N ARG A 300 -6.88 1.55 -24.58
CA ARG A 300 -7.35 2.64 -23.72
C ARG A 300 -7.23 4.02 -24.39
N PHE A 301 -6.09 4.33 -24.97
CA PHE A 301 -5.76 5.67 -25.45
C PHE A 301 -5.85 5.84 -26.97
N ARG A 302 -6.14 4.77 -27.73
CA ARG A 302 -6.27 4.78 -29.19
C ARG A 302 -5.02 5.22 -29.95
N VAL A 303 -3.87 5.28 -29.30
CA VAL A 303 -2.55 5.64 -29.84
C VAL A 303 -1.54 4.58 -29.40
N GLY A 304 -0.49 4.38 -30.17
CA GLY A 304 0.58 3.43 -29.80
C GLY A 304 1.50 3.99 -28.73
N LEU A 305 1.97 3.13 -27.84
CA LEU A 305 2.91 3.52 -26.78
C LEU A 305 4.18 4.17 -27.36
N LYS A 306 4.71 3.61 -28.46
CA LYS A 306 5.90 4.13 -29.15
C LYS A 306 5.64 5.44 -29.89
N ASP A 307 4.40 5.74 -30.26
CA ASP A 307 4.06 7.00 -30.92
C ASP A 307 4.24 8.20 -29.99
N ILE A 308 3.98 8.00 -28.69
CA ILE A 308 4.16 9.02 -27.64
C ILE A 308 5.56 8.94 -27.04
N TYR A 309 5.96 7.77 -26.56
CA TYR A 309 7.14 7.59 -25.71
C TYR A 309 8.32 6.91 -26.40
N GLY A 310 8.30 6.74 -27.74
CA GLY A 310 9.32 5.98 -28.46
C GLY A 310 10.75 6.43 -28.18
N LYS A 311 10.99 7.75 -28.06
CA LYS A 311 12.32 8.30 -27.75
C LYS A 311 12.75 8.01 -26.31
N VAL A 312 11.84 8.14 -25.35
CA VAL A 312 12.11 7.88 -23.95
C VAL A 312 12.39 6.39 -23.72
N ILE A 313 11.55 5.53 -24.33
CA ILE A 313 11.74 4.08 -24.28
C ILE A 313 13.09 3.68 -24.86
N ALA A 314 13.44 4.15 -26.08
CA ALA A 314 14.72 3.83 -26.71
C ALA A 314 15.91 4.29 -25.86
N LYS A 315 15.84 5.48 -25.25
CA LYS A 315 16.88 5.98 -24.32
C LYS A 315 17.14 4.98 -23.18
N TYR A 316 16.09 4.51 -22.52
CA TYR A 316 16.24 3.65 -21.36
C TYR A 316 16.48 2.17 -21.72
N GLU A 317 16.07 1.72 -22.90
CA GLU A 317 16.50 0.42 -23.44
C GLU A 317 18.00 0.40 -23.71
N GLU A 318 18.57 1.47 -24.32
CA GLU A 318 19.99 1.61 -24.56
C GLU A 318 20.83 1.64 -23.26
N MET A 319 20.24 2.15 -22.17
CA MET A 319 20.84 2.18 -20.81
C MET A 319 20.63 0.88 -20.02
N ASP A 320 19.94 -0.12 -20.57
CA ASP A 320 19.54 -1.36 -19.89
C ASP A 320 18.69 -1.12 -18.62
N LEU A 321 17.86 -0.07 -18.62
CA LEU A 321 16.95 0.30 -17.53
C LEU A 321 15.49 -0.06 -17.82
N LEU A 322 15.11 -0.17 -19.09
CA LEU A 322 13.83 -0.66 -19.58
C LEU A 322 14.06 -1.85 -20.51
N GLU A 323 13.12 -2.77 -20.51
CA GLU A 323 13.12 -3.91 -21.42
C GLU A 323 11.72 -4.28 -21.86
N TRP A 324 11.60 -4.82 -23.06
CA TRP A 324 10.41 -5.55 -23.49
C TRP A 324 10.53 -7.01 -23.07
N THR A 325 9.40 -7.61 -22.65
CA THR A 325 9.36 -9.07 -22.46
C THR A 325 9.71 -9.78 -23.76
N ALA A 326 10.20 -11.03 -23.68
CA ALA A 326 10.66 -11.80 -24.84
C ALA A 326 9.58 -11.96 -25.95
N ASP A 327 8.29 -11.88 -25.58
CA ASP A 327 7.17 -11.92 -26.53
C ASP A 327 6.79 -10.51 -27.06
N GLY A 328 7.50 -9.47 -26.63
CA GLY A 328 7.31 -8.09 -27.07
C GLY A 328 6.00 -7.43 -26.60
N LYS A 329 5.30 -8.00 -25.62
CA LYS A 329 3.96 -7.53 -25.22
C LYS A 329 3.95 -6.59 -24.01
N MET A 330 4.94 -6.72 -23.14
CA MET A 330 5.03 -5.93 -21.92
C MET A 330 6.32 -5.11 -21.92
N LEU A 331 6.21 -3.84 -21.56
CA LEU A 331 7.34 -2.97 -21.25
C LEU A 331 7.49 -2.88 -19.74
N ARG A 332 8.69 -3.12 -19.22
CA ARG A 332 8.96 -3.11 -17.78
C ARG A 332 10.33 -2.55 -17.44
N LEU A 333 10.50 -2.15 -16.19
CA LEU A 333 11.82 -1.83 -15.66
C LEU A 333 12.66 -3.11 -15.50
N THR A 334 13.94 -3.01 -15.82
CA THR A 334 14.96 -4.00 -15.42
C THR A 334 15.21 -3.91 -13.90
N ASP A 335 16.02 -4.79 -13.32
CA ASP A 335 16.41 -4.66 -11.91
C ASP A 335 17.17 -3.35 -11.66
N ALA A 336 18.07 -2.96 -12.57
CA ALA A 336 18.77 -1.68 -12.52
C ALA A 336 17.80 -0.48 -12.71
N GLY A 337 16.81 -0.63 -13.58
CA GLY A 337 15.77 0.40 -13.79
C GLY A 337 14.91 0.64 -12.57
N ILE A 338 14.60 -0.41 -11.79
CA ILE A 338 13.83 -0.23 -10.54
C ILE A 338 14.64 0.56 -9.51
N ASP A 339 15.94 0.36 -9.44
CA ASP A 339 16.82 1.05 -8.48
C ASP A 339 16.89 2.58 -8.72
N VAL A 340 16.52 3.05 -9.92
CA VAL A 340 16.48 4.47 -10.32
C VAL A 340 15.10 4.88 -10.89
N SER A 341 14.06 4.17 -10.47
CA SER A 341 12.72 4.28 -11.05
C SER A 341 12.12 5.70 -10.98
N ASP A 342 12.33 6.42 -9.90
CA ASP A 342 11.79 7.79 -9.74
C ASP A 342 12.36 8.74 -10.81
N TYR A 343 13.66 8.60 -11.15
CA TYR A 343 14.27 9.35 -12.22
C TYR A 343 13.65 9.01 -13.59
N ILE A 344 13.40 7.71 -13.82
CA ILE A 344 12.79 7.23 -15.07
C ILE A 344 11.36 7.75 -15.20
N PHE A 345 10.58 7.74 -14.12
CA PHE A 345 9.20 8.19 -14.14
C PHE A 345 9.05 9.66 -14.52
N CYS A 346 10.01 10.52 -14.16
CA CYS A 346 9.99 11.93 -14.54
C CYS A 346 10.03 12.14 -16.05
N ASP A 347 10.72 11.29 -16.80
CA ASP A 347 10.81 11.40 -18.26
C ASP A 347 9.53 10.92 -19.00
N PHE A 348 8.60 10.28 -18.30
CA PHE A 348 7.29 9.90 -18.82
C PHE A 348 6.21 10.97 -18.59
N MET A 349 6.56 12.10 -17.98
CA MET A 349 5.67 13.28 -17.91
C MET A 349 5.71 14.04 -19.23
N LEU A 350 4.51 14.35 -19.80
CA LEU A 350 4.33 14.96 -21.14
C LEU A 350 4.36 16.49 -21.11
#